data_880cb9e335a22b7a6b6fa5e020045f1d
#
_entry.id   880cb9e335a22b7a6b6fa5e020045f1d
#
_cell.length_a   1.000
_cell.length_b   1.000
_cell.length_c   1.000
_cell.angle_alpha   90.00
_cell.angle_beta   90.00
_cell.angle_gamma   90.00
#
_symmetry.space_group_name_H-M   'P 1'
#
loop_
_entity.id
_entity.type
_entity.pdbx_description
1 polymer ?
#
loop_
_entity_poly.entity_id
_entity_poly.type
_entity_poly.pdbx_seq_one_letter_code
_entity_poly.pdbx_strand_id
1 'polypeptide(L)'
;MIETMTRFISVPALVLCTLAACGSGASSAIPTAPGQPGKPGLGINASLQGRRPFPDDNAWNTPVDKASADPNSDALIASIGLTKGLHPDFGASYGGGPFGIPYVVVSGSTPGVSVTFDYADESDPGAYPIPVSAPIEGGSSSSGDRHVLVVDRDHWKLYELYAAYPVAGSVNWTAGSGAIFDLSSDALRPAGWTSADAAGLPIFPGLVRYDEVVEQGAVLHALRFTASHSRHAYVAPARHYASSDTSSNRPPMGMRVRLKGTFDVSAFPPSARVILQALKTYGMILADNGSDWYISGAPDTRWNDSELNTLKTVPGSAFEVVAMGTLVKN
;
A
#
# COMPACT_ATOMS: atom_id res chain seq x y z
N MET A 1 80.41 47.00 -4.61
CA MET A 1 80.04 47.88 -5.71
C MET A 1 78.75 47.32 -6.30
N ILE A 2 77.79 48.15 -6.44
CA ILE A 2 76.44 48.00 -7.00
C ILE A 2 75.37 47.81 -5.93
N GLU A 3 74.76 48.96 -5.64
CA GLU A 3 73.58 49.19 -4.81
C GLU A 3 72.30 48.63 -5.49
N THR A 4 71.41 48.06 -4.67
CA THR A 4 70.11 47.67 -5.11
C THR A 4 69.06 48.60 -4.51
N MET A 5 68.42 49.40 -5.37
CA MET A 5 67.33 50.29 -4.99
C MET A 5 65.99 49.52 -4.86
N THR A 6 65.39 49.57 -3.68
CA THR A 6 64.06 49.05 -3.39
C THR A 6 63.05 50.16 -3.66
N ARG A 7 62.08 49.95 -4.57
CA ARG A 7 60.96 50.88 -4.79
C ARG A 7 59.71 50.34 -4.07
N PHE A 8 59.14 51.13 -3.18
CA PHE A 8 57.81 50.92 -2.59
C PHE A 8 56.75 51.37 -3.58
N ILE A 9 55.78 50.48 -3.89
CA ILE A 9 54.56 50.82 -4.62
C ILE A 9 53.40 50.81 -3.66
N SER A 10 52.82 51.96 -3.45
CA SER A 10 51.62 52.21 -2.66
C SER A 10 50.36 51.82 -3.49
N VAL A 11 49.48 50.96 -2.94
CA VAL A 11 48.20 50.58 -3.54
C VAL A 11 47.08 51.27 -2.74
N PRO A 12 46.13 51.97 -3.39
CA PRO A 12 45.00 52.60 -2.70
C PRO A 12 43.92 51.53 -2.38
N ALA A 13 43.38 51.63 -1.17
CA ALA A 13 42.27 50.80 -0.72
C ALA A 13 40.96 51.21 -1.41
N LEU A 14 40.34 50.25 -2.08
CA LEU A 14 39.02 50.38 -2.68
C LEU A 14 37.96 49.94 -1.61
N VAL A 15 37.15 50.87 -1.17
CA VAL A 15 36.00 50.63 -0.30
C VAL A 15 34.86 50.05 -1.12
N LEU A 16 34.51 48.77 -0.90
CA LEU A 16 33.38 48.14 -1.55
C LEU A 16 32.18 48.21 -0.63
N CYS A 17 31.20 49.05 -0.97
CA CYS A 17 29.88 49.08 -0.34
C CYS A 17 29.09 47.83 -0.76
N THR A 18 28.83 46.87 0.14
CA THR A 18 27.93 45.77 -0.06
C THR A 18 26.50 46.20 0.21
N LEU A 19 25.68 46.30 -0.83
CA LEU A 19 24.22 46.39 -0.72
C LEU A 19 23.68 45.00 -0.32
N ALA A 20 23.15 44.90 0.87
CA ALA A 20 22.38 43.71 1.32
C ALA A 20 21.01 43.74 0.65
N ALA A 21 20.80 42.93 -0.38
CA ALA A 21 19.47 42.60 -0.89
C ALA A 21 18.86 41.48 -0.07
N CYS A 22 17.85 41.80 0.75
CA CYS A 22 16.97 40.80 1.36
C CYS A 22 16.09 40.18 0.26
N GLY A 23 16.52 39.07 -0.27
CA GLY A 23 15.72 38.18 -1.11
C GLY A 23 15.21 37.01 -0.27
N SER A 24 13.93 37.03 0.11
CA SER A 24 13.25 35.86 0.69
C SER A 24 13.05 34.79 -0.40
N GLY A 25 14.09 34.02 -0.66
CA GLY A 25 14.02 32.83 -1.49
C GLY A 25 13.38 31.69 -0.69
N ALA A 26 12.14 31.33 -1.00
CA ALA A 26 11.58 30.07 -0.57
C ALA A 26 12.44 28.95 -1.17
N SER A 27 13.25 28.30 -0.35
CA SER A 27 14.00 27.11 -0.71
C SER A 27 12.98 25.99 -0.92
N SER A 28 12.70 25.67 -2.21
CA SER A 28 12.05 24.41 -2.55
C SER A 28 13.07 23.30 -2.25
N ALA A 29 12.91 22.67 -1.09
CA ALA A 29 13.66 21.46 -0.76
C ALA A 29 13.39 20.42 -1.85
N ILE A 30 14.40 20.11 -2.63
CA ILE A 30 14.43 18.94 -3.52
C ILE A 30 14.28 17.72 -2.57
N PRO A 31 13.31 16.82 -2.80
CA PRO A 31 13.22 15.60 -2.01
C PRO A 31 14.55 14.87 -2.13
N THR A 32 15.25 14.70 -1.02
CA THR A 32 16.43 13.83 -0.97
C THR A 32 15.97 12.42 -1.37
N ALA A 33 16.72 11.77 -2.25
CA ALA A 33 16.50 10.37 -2.59
C ALA A 33 16.34 9.56 -1.29
N PRO A 34 15.39 8.61 -1.21
CA PRO A 34 15.22 7.79 -0.04
C PRO A 34 16.57 7.16 0.35
N GLY A 35 16.96 7.30 1.62
CA GLY A 35 18.15 6.61 2.15
C GLY A 35 18.01 5.10 1.92
N GLN A 36 19.13 4.36 1.96
CA GLN A 36 19.05 2.90 1.86
C GLN A 36 18.07 2.35 2.91
N PRO A 37 17.17 1.41 2.54
CA PRO A 37 16.22 0.84 3.47
C PRO A 37 16.93 0.23 4.68
N GLY A 38 16.43 0.52 5.87
CA GLY A 38 16.90 -0.09 7.11
C GLY A 38 16.36 -1.53 7.26
N LYS A 39 16.85 -2.22 8.30
CA LYS A 39 16.28 -3.52 8.67
C LYS A 39 14.89 -3.30 9.31
N PRO A 40 13.81 -3.94 8.83
CA PRO A 40 12.48 -3.81 9.41
C PRO A 40 12.47 -4.05 10.93
N GLY A 41 11.66 -3.29 11.67
CA GLY A 41 11.40 -3.52 13.09
C GLY A 41 10.79 -4.90 13.35
N LEU A 42 10.67 -5.31 14.61
CA LEU A 42 9.90 -6.49 15.01
C LEU A 42 8.66 -6.07 15.78
N GLY A 43 7.58 -6.84 15.65
CA GLY A 43 6.34 -6.63 16.40
C GLY A 43 5.16 -6.21 15.54
N ILE A 44 4.06 -5.90 16.22
CA ILE A 44 2.79 -5.52 15.58
C ILE A 44 2.93 -4.17 14.90
N ASN A 45 2.52 -4.08 13.65
CA ASN A 45 2.57 -2.89 12.79
C ASN A 45 3.96 -2.21 12.77
N ALA A 46 5.03 -3.02 12.94
CA ALA A 46 6.39 -2.48 12.97
C ALA A 46 6.78 -1.90 11.61
N SER A 47 7.51 -0.77 11.66
CA SER A 47 8.01 -0.09 10.45
C SER A 47 8.92 -1.02 9.63
N LEU A 48 8.73 -0.99 8.32
CA LEU A 48 9.63 -1.65 7.36
C LEU A 48 10.91 -0.84 7.10
N GLN A 49 11.09 0.31 7.73
CA GLN A 49 12.28 1.17 7.59
C GLN A 49 12.61 1.51 6.11
N GLY A 50 11.57 1.78 5.32
CA GLY A 50 11.70 2.08 3.90
C GLY A 50 11.91 0.86 2.99
N ARG A 51 11.97 -0.37 3.53
CA ARG A 51 12.04 -1.57 2.71
C ARG A 51 10.67 -1.84 2.09
N ARG A 52 10.63 -1.87 0.76
CA ARG A 52 9.41 -2.08 -0.01
C ARG A 52 9.21 -3.57 -0.31
N PRO A 53 8.01 -4.15 -0.11
CA PRO A 53 7.69 -5.48 -0.60
C PRO A 53 7.86 -5.56 -2.12
N PHE A 54 8.33 -6.68 -2.60
CA PHE A 54 8.55 -7.02 -4.01
C PHE A 54 9.62 -6.17 -4.74
N PRO A 55 10.11 -6.63 -5.91
CA PRO A 55 10.99 -5.89 -6.79
C PRO A 55 10.37 -4.58 -7.33
N ASP A 56 11.21 -3.71 -7.85
CA ASP A 56 10.77 -2.39 -8.35
C ASP A 56 9.85 -2.47 -9.57
N ASP A 57 9.99 -3.51 -10.38
CA ASP A 57 9.18 -3.79 -11.58
C ASP A 57 7.92 -4.62 -11.30
N ASN A 58 7.69 -4.99 -10.04
CA ASN A 58 6.44 -5.62 -9.61
C ASN A 58 5.24 -4.73 -9.89
N ALA A 59 4.09 -5.35 -10.21
CA ALA A 59 2.85 -4.61 -10.48
C ALA A 59 2.45 -3.66 -9.34
N TRP A 60 2.70 -4.01 -8.07
CA TRP A 60 2.44 -3.12 -6.95
C TRP A 60 3.34 -1.88 -6.96
N ASN A 61 4.58 -2.00 -7.42
CA ASN A 61 5.62 -0.98 -7.34
C ASN A 61 5.79 -0.15 -8.62
N THR A 62 5.20 -0.59 -9.72
CA THR A 62 5.30 0.09 -11.02
C THR A 62 4.39 1.33 -11.09
N PRO A 63 4.92 2.52 -11.36
CA PRO A 63 4.12 3.73 -11.60
C PRO A 63 3.20 3.58 -12.81
N VAL A 64 1.99 4.16 -12.72
CA VAL A 64 0.98 4.15 -13.80
C VAL A 64 0.50 5.55 -14.19
N ASP A 65 1.12 6.58 -13.66
CA ASP A 65 0.77 7.99 -13.91
C ASP A 65 0.79 8.37 -15.39
N LYS A 66 1.62 7.68 -16.19
CA LYS A 66 1.75 7.88 -17.65
C LYS A 66 1.10 6.80 -18.50
N ALA A 67 0.51 5.78 -17.89
CA ALA A 67 -0.19 4.73 -18.63
C ALA A 67 -1.45 5.28 -19.30
N SER A 68 -1.88 4.68 -20.41
CA SER A 68 -3.14 5.04 -21.06
C SER A 68 -4.33 4.68 -20.16
N ALA A 69 -5.41 5.45 -20.28
CA ALA A 69 -6.68 5.06 -19.68
C ALA A 69 -7.34 3.94 -20.50
N ASP A 70 -8.08 3.08 -19.81
CA ASP A 70 -8.88 2.02 -20.46
C ASP A 70 -10.02 2.64 -21.27
N PRO A 71 -10.33 2.16 -22.48
CA PRO A 71 -11.43 2.66 -23.29
C PRO A 71 -12.80 2.59 -22.60
N ASN A 72 -13.01 1.63 -21.67
CA ASN A 72 -14.23 1.47 -20.91
C ASN A 72 -14.17 2.14 -19.51
N SER A 73 -13.16 2.95 -19.25
CA SER A 73 -12.92 3.58 -17.95
C SER A 73 -14.17 4.22 -17.36
N ASP A 74 -14.88 5.04 -18.12
CA ASP A 74 -16.05 5.78 -17.62
C ASP A 74 -17.19 4.84 -17.18
N ALA A 75 -17.44 3.77 -17.94
CA ALA A 75 -18.47 2.79 -17.61
C ALA A 75 -18.10 1.97 -16.35
N LEU A 76 -16.85 1.59 -16.23
CA LEU A 76 -16.32 0.85 -15.07
C LEU A 76 -16.36 1.70 -13.80
N ILE A 77 -15.90 2.94 -13.85
CA ILE A 77 -15.97 3.90 -12.74
C ILE A 77 -17.42 4.18 -12.35
N ALA A 78 -18.31 4.39 -13.33
CA ALA A 78 -19.74 4.61 -13.06
C ALA A 78 -20.37 3.41 -12.36
N SER A 79 -19.96 2.18 -12.68
CA SER A 79 -20.49 0.97 -12.05
C SER A 79 -20.11 0.80 -10.58
N ILE A 80 -18.99 1.41 -10.14
CA ILE A 80 -18.58 1.45 -8.75
C ILE A 80 -19.27 2.62 -8.03
N GLY A 81 -19.40 3.78 -8.70
CA GLY A 81 -20.15 4.92 -8.18
C GLY A 81 -19.41 6.24 -8.33
N LEU A 82 -19.92 7.10 -9.22
CA LEU A 82 -19.29 8.38 -9.57
C LEU A 82 -19.25 9.39 -8.41
N THR A 83 -20.26 9.37 -7.53
CA THR A 83 -20.42 10.33 -6.43
C THR A 83 -20.01 9.79 -5.07
N LYS A 84 -19.73 8.48 -4.98
CA LYS A 84 -19.23 7.87 -3.74
C LYS A 84 -17.81 8.34 -3.48
N GLY A 85 -17.51 8.68 -2.23
CA GLY A 85 -16.19 9.14 -1.82
C GLY A 85 -15.21 7.99 -1.56
N LEU A 86 -13.93 8.27 -1.76
CA LEU A 86 -12.84 7.38 -1.34
C LEU A 86 -12.87 7.20 0.18
N HIS A 87 -12.94 5.97 0.65
CA HIS A 87 -13.11 5.68 2.07
C HIS A 87 -11.85 5.02 2.66
N PRO A 88 -11.15 5.67 3.61
CA PRO A 88 -10.09 5.01 4.36
C PRO A 88 -10.72 4.04 5.37
N ASP A 89 -10.49 2.75 5.19
CA ASP A 89 -10.97 1.71 6.11
C ASP A 89 -9.89 1.33 7.12
N PHE A 90 -9.29 2.34 7.70
CA PHE A 90 -8.27 2.27 8.75
C PHE A 90 -8.18 3.61 9.50
N GLY A 91 -7.66 3.57 10.72
CA GLY A 91 -7.50 4.78 11.52
C GLY A 91 -7.14 4.51 12.97
N ALA A 92 -7.17 5.58 13.76
CA ALA A 92 -6.86 5.57 15.19
C ALA A 92 -8.02 5.11 16.05
N SER A 93 -9.28 5.38 15.64
CA SER A 93 -10.42 5.10 16.52
C SER A 93 -11.72 4.80 15.77
N TYR A 94 -12.14 3.55 15.85
CA TYR A 94 -13.48 3.09 15.49
C TYR A 94 -13.88 1.95 16.44
N GLY A 95 -15.10 2.01 17.00
CA GLY A 95 -15.57 0.96 17.92
C GLY A 95 -14.76 0.82 19.21
N GLY A 96 -14.02 1.88 19.61
CA GLY A 96 -13.24 1.90 20.86
C GLY A 96 -11.75 1.60 20.72
N GLY A 97 -11.22 1.50 19.50
CA GLY A 97 -9.79 1.29 19.25
C GLY A 97 -9.38 1.54 17.80
N PRO A 98 -8.09 1.39 17.49
CA PRO A 98 -7.60 1.49 16.13
C PRO A 98 -8.20 0.38 15.27
N PHE A 99 -8.44 0.68 13.99
CA PHE A 99 -9.09 -0.23 13.04
C PHE A 99 -8.33 -0.27 11.72
N GLY A 100 -8.54 -1.36 10.97
CA GLY A 100 -7.83 -1.70 9.75
C GLY A 100 -7.29 -3.13 9.81
N ILE A 101 -6.47 -3.53 8.85
CA ILE A 101 -5.87 -4.86 8.77
C ILE A 101 -4.48 -4.84 9.42
N PRO A 102 -4.32 -5.40 10.63
CA PRO A 102 -3.04 -5.39 11.32
C PRO A 102 -2.09 -6.43 10.74
N TYR A 103 -0.79 -6.21 10.92
CA TYR A 103 0.24 -7.18 10.60
C TYR A 103 1.26 -7.31 11.73
N VAL A 104 2.06 -8.37 11.70
CA VAL A 104 3.18 -8.54 12.61
C VAL A 104 4.45 -8.84 11.82
N VAL A 105 5.54 -8.17 12.19
CA VAL A 105 6.87 -8.47 11.65
C VAL A 105 7.59 -9.40 12.61
N VAL A 106 8.04 -10.54 12.12
CA VAL A 106 8.74 -11.57 12.88
C VAL A 106 10.18 -11.75 12.39
N SER A 107 11.00 -12.41 13.22
CA SER A 107 12.34 -12.84 12.81
C SER A 107 12.29 -14.21 12.13
N GLY A 108 13.29 -14.53 11.30
CA GLY A 108 13.44 -15.83 10.67
C GLY A 108 13.63 -17.01 11.64
N SER A 109 13.86 -16.73 12.94
CA SER A 109 13.92 -17.74 14.00
C SER A 109 12.55 -18.03 14.66
N THR A 110 11.49 -17.35 14.26
CA THR A 110 10.14 -17.60 14.79
C THR A 110 9.69 -18.99 14.38
N PRO A 111 9.30 -19.86 15.35
CA PRO A 111 8.87 -21.21 15.02
C PRO A 111 7.62 -21.19 14.13
N GLY A 112 7.61 -22.04 13.11
CA GLY A 112 6.44 -22.26 12.29
C GLY A 112 5.42 -23.15 13.01
N VAL A 113 4.15 -22.85 12.82
CA VAL A 113 3.00 -23.62 13.34
C VAL A 113 2.20 -24.21 12.20
N SER A 114 1.46 -25.28 12.45
CA SER A 114 0.56 -25.88 11.45
C SER A 114 -0.73 -25.07 11.34
N VAL A 115 -1.21 -24.91 10.10
CA VAL A 115 -2.52 -24.33 9.80
C VAL A 115 -3.33 -25.35 9.00
N THR A 116 -4.58 -25.59 9.43
CA THR A 116 -5.55 -26.40 8.67
C THR A 116 -6.46 -25.47 7.90
N PHE A 117 -6.63 -25.70 6.59
CA PHE A 117 -7.40 -24.84 5.70
C PHE A 117 -8.73 -25.47 5.28
N ASP A 118 -9.78 -24.66 5.20
CA ASP A 118 -11.06 -25.04 4.60
C ASP A 118 -10.92 -25.15 3.06
N TYR A 119 -10.18 -24.21 2.44
CA TYR A 119 -9.84 -24.20 1.00
C TYR A 119 -8.41 -24.69 0.78
N ALA A 120 -8.14 -25.94 1.18
CA ALA A 120 -6.77 -26.48 1.18
C ALA A 120 -6.17 -26.62 -0.23
N ASP A 121 -6.99 -26.83 -1.24
CA ASP A 121 -6.62 -26.94 -2.66
C ASP A 121 -6.19 -25.61 -3.29
N GLU A 122 -6.53 -24.49 -2.67
CA GLU A 122 -6.12 -23.13 -3.08
C GLU A 122 -5.23 -22.45 -2.03
N SER A 123 -4.71 -23.19 -1.05
CA SER A 123 -3.87 -22.66 0.02
C SER A 123 -2.45 -23.21 -0.06
N ASP A 124 -1.46 -22.38 0.29
CA ASP A 124 -0.07 -22.82 0.31
C ASP A 124 0.18 -23.70 1.55
N PRO A 125 0.60 -24.95 1.37
CA PRO A 125 0.90 -25.84 2.50
C PRO A 125 2.22 -25.43 3.17
N GLY A 126 2.38 -25.81 4.44
CA GLY A 126 3.62 -25.64 5.17
C GLY A 126 3.43 -25.06 6.56
N ALA A 127 4.55 -24.67 7.17
CA ALA A 127 4.56 -24.06 8.48
C ALA A 127 4.51 -22.53 8.34
N TYR A 128 3.64 -21.90 9.11
CA TYR A 128 3.46 -20.44 9.14
C TYR A 128 4.09 -19.88 10.43
N PRO A 129 4.99 -18.91 10.39
CA PRO A 129 5.66 -18.36 11.57
C PRO A 129 4.75 -17.39 12.33
N ILE A 130 3.60 -17.89 12.82
CA ILE A 130 2.58 -17.11 13.49
C ILE A 130 2.88 -17.09 14.98
N PRO A 131 3.25 -15.93 15.59
CA PRO A 131 3.42 -15.86 17.02
C PRO A 131 2.06 -16.01 17.75
N VAL A 132 2.08 -16.53 18.98
CA VAL A 132 0.85 -16.69 19.78
C VAL A 132 0.08 -15.39 19.96
N SER A 133 0.79 -14.25 19.97
CA SER A 133 0.22 -12.91 20.08
C SER A 133 -0.05 -12.24 18.72
N ALA A 134 -0.10 -12.99 17.62
CA ALA A 134 -0.38 -12.41 16.31
C ALA A 134 -1.71 -11.63 16.34
N PRO A 135 -1.74 -10.41 15.82
CA PRO A 135 -2.97 -9.63 15.77
C PRO A 135 -3.92 -10.26 14.76
N ILE A 136 -5.20 -10.29 15.11
CA ILE A 136 -6.29 -10.71 14.23
C ILE A 136 -7.09 -9.48 13.87
N GLU A 137 -7.42 -9.29 12.61
CA GLU A 137 -8.26 -8.19 12.16
C GLU A 137 -9.60 -8.17 12.91
N GLY A 138 -9.97 -6.99 13.42
CA GLY A 138 -11.15 -6.80 14.26
C GLY A 138 -11.04 -7.43 15.66
N GLY A 139 -9.88 -8.00 16.03
CA GLY A 139 -9.61 -8.61 17.32
C GLY A 139 -10.04 -10.08 17.43
N SER A 140 -9.75 -10.71 18.58
CA SER A 140 -10.00 -12.14 18.81
C SER A 140 -11.47 -12.56 18.75
N SER A 141 -12.39 -11.64 19.02
CA SER A 141 -13.84 -11.84 18.98
C SER A 141 -14.50 -11.37 17.66
N SER A 142 -13.71 -10.95 16.68
CA SER A 142 -14.22 -10.50 15.38
C SER A 142 -15.06 -11.60 14.71
N SER A 143 -16.16 -11.20 14.08
CA SER A 143 -16.96 -12.02 13.17
C SER A 143 -16.76 -11.63 11.69
N GLY A 144 -15.81 -10.72 11.41
CA GLY A 144 -15.41 -10.34 10.05
C GLY A 144 -14.39 -11.28 9.45
N ASP A 145 -13.58 -10.79 8.52
CA ASP A 145 -12.66 -11.59 7.71
C ASP A 145 -11.49 -12.17 8.49
N ARG A 146 -11.17 -11.59 9.66
CA ARG A 146 -10.19 -12.14 10.61
C ARG A 146 -8.83 -12.41 9.97
N HIS A 147 -8.34 -11.49 9.15
CA HIS A 147 -7.02 -11.64 8.55
C HIS A 147 -5.91 -11.70 9.60
N VAL A 148 -4.92 -12.55 9.34
CA VAL A 148 -3.64 -12.59 10.08
C VAL A 148 -2.53 -12.46 9.07
N LEU A 149 -1.75 -11.36 9.15
CA LEU A 149 -0.66 -11.06 8.24
C LEU A 149 0.67 -11.11 8.99
N VAL A 150 1.63 -11.89 8.49
CA VAL A 150 2.95 -12.07 9.11
C VAL A 150 4.04 -11.82 8.09
N VAL A 151 4.93 -10.88 8.38
CA VAL A 151 6.12 -10.59 7.57
C VAL A 151 7.36 -11.19 8.26
N ASP A 152 7.96 -12.20 7.66
CA ASP A 152 9.29 -12.69 8.07
C ASP A 152 10.35 -11.77 7.44
N ARG A 153 10.94 -10.90 8.25
CA ARG A 153 11.88 -9.90 7.78
C ARG A 153 13.23 -10.46 7.35
N ASP A 154 13.62 -11.63 7.86
CA ASP A 154 14.94 -12.21 7.60
C ASP A 154 14.92 -13.10 6.35
N HIS A 155 13.84 -13.87 6.10
CA HIS A 155 13.65 -14.62 4.87
C HIS A 155 12.90 -13.81 3.78
N TRP A 156 12.40 -12.63 4.12
CA TRP A 156 11.65 -11.72 3.28
C TRP A 156 10.43 -12.39 2.63
N LYS A 157 9.64 -13.05 3.48
CA LYS A 157 8.40 -13.73 3.10
C LYS A 157 7.20 -13.15 3.83
N LEU A 158 6.08 -13.18 3.16
CA LEU A 158 4.78 -12.79 3.69
C LEU A 158 3.90 -14.02 3.80
N TYR A 159 3.23 -14.15 4.93
CA TYR A 159 2.26 -15.20 5.22
C TYR A 159 0.95 -14.54 5.58
N GLU A 160 -0.12 -14.91 4.90
CA GLU A 160 -1.44 -14.32 5.09
C GLU A 160 -2.50 -15.40 5.27
N LEU A 161 -3.42 -15.18 6.20
CA LEU A 161 -4.54 -16.06 6.47
C LEU A 161 -5.86 -15.28 6.38
N TYR A 162 -6.88 -15.91 5.82
CA TYR A 162 -8.28 -15.50 5.88
C TYR A 162 -9.05 -16.39 6.86
N ALA A 163 -10.03 -15.82 7.58
CA ALA A 163 -10.85 -16.51 8.58
C ALA A 163 -10.01 -17.31 9.58
N ALA A 164 -9.00 -16.65 10.18
CA ALA A 164 -8.02 -17.29 11.03
C ALA A 164 -8.49 -17.45 12.49
N TYR A 165 -8.36 -18.66 13.03
CA TYR A 165 -8.72 -18.99 14.41
C TYR A 165 -7.60 -19.78 15.08
N PRO A 166 -7.10 -19.35 16.26
CA PRO A 166 -6.18 -20.15 17.04
C PRO A 166 -6.90 -21.37 17.62
N VAL A 167 -6.27 -22.55 17.59
CA VAL A 167 -6.81 -23.77 18.17
C VAL A 167 -6.59 -23.76 19.68
N ALA A 168 -7.67 -23.87 20.45
CA ALA A 168 -7.61 -23.84 21.92
C ALA A 168 -6.67 -24.91 22.47
N GLY A 169 -5.77 -24.51 23.37
CA GLY A 169 -4.79 -25.41 24.01
C GLY A 169 -3.66 -25.87 23.09
N SER A 170 -3.51 -25.30 21.91
CA SER A 170 -2.46 -25.60 20.93
C SER A 170 -1.78 -24.33 20.43
N VAL A 171 -0.66 -24.50 19.74
CA VAL A 171 0.00 -23.42 18.98
C VAL A 171 -0.49 -23.36 17.54
N ASN A 172 -1.32 -24.31 17.11
CA ASN A 172 -1.81 -24.44 15.72
C ASN A 172 -3.02 -23.53 15.46
N TRP A 173 -3.32 -23.35 14.17
CA TRP A 173 -4.42 -22.51 13.70
C TRP A 173 -5.31 -23.28 12.73
N THR A 174 -6.55 -22.81 12.58
CA THR A 174 -7.42 -23.10 11.43
C THR A 174 -7.65 -21.81 10.68
N ALA A 175 -7.83 -21.89 9.36
CA ALA A 175 -8.14 -20.74 8.53
C ALA A 175 -8.99 -21.15 7.32
N GLY A 176 -9.72 -20.21 6.74
CA GLY A 176 -10.41 -20.42 5.47
C GLY A 176 -9.40 -20.71 4.35
N SER A 177 -8.48 -19.81 4.14
CA SER A 177 -7.39 -19.95 3.17
C SER A 177 -6.08 -19.37 3.70
N GLY A 178 -4.96 -19.71 3.06
CA GLY A 178 -3.66 -19.19 3.38
C GLY A 178 -2.73 -19.04 2.18
N ALA A 179 -1.91 -18.01 2.20
CA ALA A 179 -0.98 -17.71 1.13
C ALA A 179 0.41 -17.37 1.64
N ILE A 180 1.43 -17.81 0.92
CA ILE A 180 2.84 -17.51 1.18
C ILE A 180 3.41 -16.80 -0.05
N PHE A 181 3.91 -15.59 0.14
CA PHE A 181 4.54 -14.81 -0.92
C PHE A 181 6.03 -14.61 -0.64
N ASP A 182 6.86 -14.81 -1.64
CA ASP A 182 8.26 -14.38 -1.62
C ASP A 182 8.32 -12.90 -2.01
N LEU A 183 8.63 -12.04 -1.05
CA LEU A 183 8.67 -10.59 -1.25
C LEU A 183 9.89 -10.11 -2.06
N SER A 184 10.76 -11.01 -2.48
CA SER A 184 11.89 -10.74 -3.38
C SER A 184 11.62 -11.19 -4.82
N SER A 185 10.41 -11.66 -5.14
CA SER A 185 10.06 -12.28 -6.42
C SER A 185 8.77 -11.70 -6.99
N ASP A 186 8.64 -11.71 -8.32
CA ASP A 186 7.41 -11.35 -9.04
C ASP A 186 6.51 -12.56 -9.33
N ALA A 187 6.80 -13.70 -8.70
CA ALA A 187 6.03 -14.92 -8.91
C ALA A 187 4.58 -14.72 -8.48
N LEU A 188 3.66 -15.00 -9.38
CA LEU A 188 2.24 -14.98 -9.12
C LEU A 188 1.77 -16.35 -8.60
N ARG A 189 0.70 -16.36 -7.81
CA ARG A 189 0.01 -17.60 -7.42
C ARG A 189 -0.50 -18.36 -8.66
N PRO A 190 -0.80 -19.66 -8.54
CA PRO A 190 -1.44 -20.40 -9.63
C PRO A 190 -2.70 -19.71 -10.15
N ALA A 191 -2.98 -19.83 -11.45
CA ALA A 191 -4.21 -19.28 -12.03
C ALA A 191 -5.44 -19.98 -11.44
N GLY A 192 -6.45 -19.21 -11.07
CA GLY A 192 -7.68 -19.70 -10.44
C GLY A 192 -7.56 -19.88 -8.92
N TRP A 193 -6.41 -19.64 -8.29
CA TRP A 193 -6.25 -19.72 -6.86
C TRP A 193 -6.59 -18.38 -6.19
N THR A 194 -7.36 -18.44 -5.11
CA THR A 194 -7.52 -17.34 -4.16
C THR A 194 -6.24 -17.14 -3.34
N SER A 195 -6.24 -16.16 -2.43
CA SER A 195 -5.24 -15.99 -1.37
C SER A 195 -5.98 -15.79 -0.04
N ALA A 196 -5.45 -15.00 0.89
CA ALA A 196 -6.24 -14.41 1.95
C ALA A 196 -7.17 -13.30 1.42
N ASP A 197 -6.98 -12.87 0.19
CA ASP A 197 -7.78 -11.89 -0.53
C ASP A 197 -8.45 -12.53 -1.76
N ALA A 198 -9.68 -12.15 -2.09
CA ALA A 198 -10.49 -12.81 -3.12
C ALA A 198 -9.85 -12.82 -4.51
N ALA A 199 -9.06 -11.80 -4.84
CA ALA A 199 -8.38 -11.72 -6.13
C ALA A 199 -7.14 -12.62 -6.28
N GLY A 200 -6.77 -13.39 -5.26
CA GLY A 200 -5.50 -14.13 -5.24
C GLY A 200 -4.28 -13.23 -5.15
N LEU A 201 -4.46 -12.02 -4.64
CA LEU A 201 -3.43 -11.01 -4.41
C LEU A 201 -2.95 -11.03 -2.95
N PRO A 202 -1.74 -10.53 -2.66
CA PRO A 202 -1.34 -10.25 -1.29
C PRO A 202 -2.05 -8.98 -0.78
N ILE A 203 -2.46 -9.00 0.50
CA ILE A 203 -3.10 -7.87 1.19
C ILE A 203 -2.05 -6.85 1.63
N PHE A 204 -1.02 -7.31 2.35
CA PHE A 204 -0.03 -6.46 3.03
C PHE A 204 0.64 -5.42 2.12
N PRO A 205 1.09 -5.74 0.89
CA PRO A 205 1.74 -4.76 0.01
C PRO A 205 0.83 -3.62 -0.43
N GLY A 206 -0.49 -3.81 -0.36
CA GLY A 206 -1.50 -2.80 -0.74
C GLY A 206 -2.02 -1.96 0.44
N LEU A 207 -1.56 -2.22 1.67
CA LEU A 207 -2.01 -1.46 2.85
C LEU A 207 -1.36 -0.08 2.91
N VAL A 208 -2.15 0.92 3.30
CA VAL A 208 -1.63 2.21 3.75
C VAL A 208 -1.03 2.03 5.14
N ARG A 209 0.25 2.35 5.34
CA ARG A 209 0.93 2.21 6.62
C ARG A 209 1.37 3.55 7.19
N TYR A 210 1.32 3.66 8.52
CA TYR A 210 1.68 4.90 9.23
C TYR A 210 3.13 5.32 8.99
N ASP A 211 4.06 4.36 9.00
CA ASP A 211 5.48 4.63 8.79
C ASP A 211 5.77 5.24 7.40
N GLU A 212 5.02 4.84 6.36
CA GLU A 212 5.17 5.40 5.02
C GLU A 212 4.57 6.80 4.92
N VAL A 213 3.32 6.95 5.38
CA VAL A 213 2.59 8.21 5.21
C VAL A 213 3.16 9.32 6.07
N VAL A 214 3.46 9.03 7.35
CA VAL A 214 3.82 10.07 8.33
C VAL A 214 5.32 10.14 8.58
N GLU A 215 6.00 8.99 8.72
CA GLU A 215 7.42 8.98 9.06
C GLU A 215 8.30 9.19 7.81
N GLN A 216 7.93 8.59 6.66
CA GLN A 216 8.68 8.72 5.41
C GLN A 216 8.12 9.82 4.49
N GLY A 217 6.86 10.19 4.64
CA GLY A 217 6.18 11.19 3.83
C GLY A 217 5.90 10.74 2.39
N ALA A 218 5.95 9.43 2.11
CA ALA A 218 5.70 8.87 0.78
C ALA A 218 5.21 7.43 0.85
N VAL A 219 4.19 7.10 0.07
CA VAL A 219 3.78 5.72 -0.25
C VAL A 219 4.22 5.42 -1.68
N LEU A 220 5.10 4.43 -1.84
CA LEU A 220 5.78 4.14 -3.11
C LEU A 220 5.26 2.84 -3.75
N HIS A 221 3.98 2.55 -3.60
CA HIS A 221 3.31 1.37 -4.18
C HIS A 221 1.83 1.66 -4.44
N ALA A 222 1.17 0.78 -5.21
CA ALA A 222 -0.27 0.80 -5.40
C ALA A 222 -0.99 0.40 -4.10
N LEU A 223 -2.20 0.93 -3.90
CA LEU A 223 -3.03 0.57 -2.77
C LEU A 223 -3.98 -0.58 -3.12
N ARG A 224 -4.48 -1.27 -2.10
CA ARG A 224 -5.60 -2.21 -2.21
C ARG A 224 -6.92 -1.46 -2.06
N PHE A 225 -7.93 -1.81 -2.89
CA PHE A 225 -9.28 -1.29 -2.68
C PHE A 225 -10.34 -2.36 -2.98
N THR A 226 -11.58 -2.10 -2.52
CA THR A 226 -12.74 -2.96 -2.72
C THR A 226 -13.84 -2.26 -3.52
N ALA A 227 -14.71 -3.06 -4.12
CA ALA A 227 -15.95 -2.64 -4.76
C ALA A 227 -17.07 -3.62 -4.45
N SER A 228 -18.32 -3.14 -4.35
CA SER A 228 -19.46 -3.96 -3.97
C SER A 228 -19.85 -5.00 -5.03
N HIS A 229 -19.45 -4.78 -6.28
CA HIS A 229 -19.74 -5.67 -7.39
C HIS A 229 -18.53 -5.80 -8.29
N SER A 230 -18.10 -7.02 -8.53
CA SER A 230 -17.04 -7.34 -9.49
C SER A 230 -17.58 -8.23 -10.61
N ARG A 231 -16.75 -8.46 -11.63
CA ARG A 231 -17.04 -9.28 -12.79
C ARG A 231 -16.51 -10.71 -12.58
N HIS A 232 -17.19 -11.70 -13.21
CA HIS A 232 -16.67 -13.06 -13.38
C HIS A 232 -15.46 -13.05 -14.34
N ALA A 233 -14.41 -12.40 -13.92
CA ALA A 233 -13.14 -12.27 -14.63
C ALA A 233 -12.08 -11.63 -13.74
N TYR A 234 -10.82 -11.82 -14.13
CA TYR A 234 -9.71 -11.08 -13.55
C TYR A 234 -8.69 -10.65 -14.62
N VAL A 235 -7.85 -9.70 -14.25
CA VAL A 235 -6.66 -9.28 -15.01
C VAL A 235 -5.42 -9.36 -14.12
N ALA A 236 -4.25 -9.66 -14.71
CA ALA A 236 -3.01 -9.65 -13.94
C ALA A 236 -2.80 -8.28 -13.24
N PRO A 237 -2.27 -8.28 -11.98
CA PRO A 237 -1.64 -9.38 -11.27
C PRO A 237 -2.61 -10.34 -10.55
N ALA A 238 -3.93 -10.08 -10.53
CA ALA A 238 -4.90 -10.99 -9.92
C ALA A 238 -4.88 -12.37 -10.57
N ARG A 239 -5.29 -13.36 -9.81
CA ARG A 239 -5.29 -14.78 -10.21
C ARG A 239 -6.65 -15.45 -10.09
N HIS A 240 -7.60 -14.77 -9.43
CA HIS A 240 -8.92 -15.30 -9.12
C HIS A 240 -9.99 -14.22 -9.29
N TYR A 241 -11.24 -14.62 -9.44
CA TYR A 241 -12.43 -13.78 -9.44
C TYR A 241 -13.41 -14.28 -8.36
N ALA A 242 -14.22 -13.38 -7.79
CA ALA A 242 -15.17 -13.71 -6.74
C ALA A 242 -16.60 -13.24 -7.06
N SER A 243 -17.04 -13.46 -8.31
CA SER A 243 -18.38 -13.05 -8.77
C SER A 243 -18.87 -13.96 -9.91
N SER A 244 -20.17 -14.10 -10.02
CA SER A 244 -20.86 -14.73 -11.16
C SER A 244 -21.37 -13.71 -12.20
N ASP A 245 -21.22 -12.41 -11.96
CA ASP A 245 -21.67 -11.35 -12.89
C ASP A 245 -20.78 -11.27 -14.12
N THR A 246 -21.33 -11.50 -15.30
CA THR A 246 -20.58 -11.49 -16.57
C THR A 246 -20.61 -10.15 -17.30
N SER A 247 -21.29 -9.12 -16.74
CA SER A 247 -21.41 -7.80 -17.36
C SER A 247 -20.06 -7.15 -17.63
N SER A 248 -19.87 -6.63 -18.84
CA SER A 248 -18.66 -5.91 -19.23
C SER A 248 -18.47 -4.57 -18.49
N ASN A 249 -19.52 -4.04 -17.90
CA ASN A 249 -19.47 -2.80 -17.12
C ASN A 249 -19.07 -3.04 -15.65
N ARG A 250 -18.93 -4.29 -15.21
CA ARG A 250 -18.43 -4.60 -13.88
C ARG A 250 -16.89 -4.71 -13.88
N PRO A 251 -16.22 -4.19 -12.85
CA PRO A 251 -14.78 -4.27 -12.76
C PRO A 251 -14.30 -5.71 -12.55
N PRO A 252 -13.31 -6.20 -13.32
CA PRO A 252 -12.66 -7.47 -13.03
C PRO A 252 -11.71 -7.33 -11.82
N MET A 253 -11.48 -8.41 -11.07
CA MET A 253 -10.43 -8.44 -10.06
C MET A 253 -9.06 -8.12 -10.69
N GLY A 254 -8.19 -7.42 -9.97
CA GLY A 254 -6.92 -6.95 -10.51
C GLY A 254 -7.02 -5.66 -11.34
N MET A 255 -8.22 -5.15 -11.63
CA MET A 255 -8.38 -3.85 -12.29
C MET A 255 -7.66 -2.76 -11.51
N ARG A 256 -6.84 -1.98 -12.21
CA ARG A 256 -6.11 -0.87 -11.61
C ARG A 256 -6.78 0.46 -11.95
N VAL A 257 -7.03 1.27 -10.93
CA VAL A 257 -7.52 2.64 -11.09
C VAL A 257 -6.49 3.61 -10.54
N ARG A 258 -6.46 4.84 -11.08
CA ARG A 258 -5.62 5.90 -10.54
C ARG A 258 -6.41 7.19 -10.38
N LEU A 259 -6.01 8.02 -9.45
CA LEU A 259 -6.50 9.40 -9.33
C LEU A 259 -6.01 10.20 -10.54
N LYS A 260 -6.91 10.90 -11.22
CA LYS A 260 -6.58 11.73 -12.39
C LYS A 260 -5.49 12.74 -12.07
N GLY A 261 -4.50 12.88 -12.94
CA GLY A 261 -3.39 13.81 -12.76
C GLY A 261 -3.83 15.26 -12.54
N THR A 262 -4.97 15.66 -13.14
CA THR A 262 -5.57 16.99 -13.03
C THR A 262 -6.27 17.27 -11.70
N PHE A 263 -6.53 16.25 -10.85
CA PHE A 263 -7.16 16.44 -9.55
C PHE A 263 -6.22 17.22 -8.61
N ASP A 264 -6.66 18.36 -8.09
CA ASP A 264 -5.84 19.16 -7.18
C ASP A 264 -5.83 18.59 -5.77
N VAL A 265 -4.66 18.24 -5.28
CA VAL A 265 -4.44 17.69 -3.93
C VAL A 265 -3.87 18.73 -2.96
N SER A 266 -3.63 19.96 -3.38
CA SER A 266 -2.91 20.99 -2.61
C SER A 266 -3.65 21.39 -1.33
N ALA A 267 -4.98 21.37 -1.34
CA ALA A 267 -5.83 21.74 -0.21
C ALA A 267 -5.97 20.62 0.84
N PHE A 268 -5.51 19.39 0.55
CA PHE A 268 -5.61 18.28 1.50
C PHE A 268 -4.55 18.37 2.60
N PRO A 269 -4.86 17.92 3.82
CA PRO A 269 -3.88 17.85 4.91
C PRO A 269 -2.75 16.86 4.60
N PRO A 270 -1.62 16.92 5.33
CA PRO A 270 -0.40 16.19 4.98
C PRO A 270 -0.60 14.69 4.74
N SER A 271 -1.23 13.96 5.66
CA SER A 271 -1.41 12.50 5.52
C SER A 271 -2.27 12.14 4.32
N ALA A 272 -3.39 12.84 4.12
CA ALA A 272 -4.26 12.61 2.96
C ALA A 272 -3.55 12.95 1.65
N ARG A 273 -2.74 14.01 1.62
CA ARG A 273 -1.99 14.41 0.42
C ARG A 273 -0.98 13.35 0.00
N VAL A 274 -0.26 12.74 0.95
CA VAL A 274 0.68 11.64 0.66
C VAL A 274 -0.06 10.46 0.02
N ILE A 275 -1.20 10.06 0.58
CA ILE A 275 -2.04 8.97 0.04
C ILE A 275 -2.55 9.32 -1.36
N LEU A 276 -3.07 10.53 -1.56
CA LEU A 276 -3.58 10.97 -2.86
C LEU A 276 -2.46 11.07 -3.93
N GLN A 277 -1.25 11.44 -3.52
CA GLN A 277 -0.10 11.43 -4.43
C GLN A 277 0.27 10.00 -4.85
N ALA A 278 0.24 9.04 -3.95
CA ALA A 278 0.42 7.63 -4.28
C ALA A 278 -0.66 7.13 -5.26
N LEU A 279 -1.92 7.52 -5.03
CA LEU A 279 -3.02 7.19 -5.94
C LEU A 279 -2.88 7.80 -7.33
N LYS A 280 -2.22 8.95 -7.47
CA LYS A 280 -1.86 9.50 -8.79
C LYS A 280 -0.75 8.71 -9.46
N THR A 281 0.29 8.36 -8.70
CA THR A 281 1.51 7.73 -9.24
C THR A 281 1.33 6.25 -9.47
N TYR A 282 0.85 5.54 -8.44
CA TYR A 282 0.75 4.08 -8.44
C TYR A 282 -0.69 3.58 -8.58
N GLY A 283 -1.68 4.42 -8.24
CA GLY A 283 -3.09 4.00 -8.24
C GLY A 283 -3.43 2.99 -7.15
N MET A 284 -4.52 2.26 -7.36
CA MET A 284 -4.97 1.18 -6.49
C MET A 284 -5.52 0.01 -7.31
N ILE A 285 -5.44 -1.20 -6.76
CA ILE A 285 -5.80 -2.46 -7.42
C ILE A 285 -7.04 -3.04 -6.73
N LEU A 286 -8.05 -3.42 -7.52
CA LEU A 286 -9.25 -4.10 -7.02
C LEU A 286 -8.86 -5.52 -6.58
N ALA A 287 -8.98 -5.78 -5.29
CA ALA A 287 -8.48 -7.02 -4.68
C ALA A 287 -9.59 -7.86 -4.04
N ASP A 288 -10.73 -7.25 -3.71
CA ASP A 288 -11.84 -7.97 -3.09
C ASP A 288 -13.20 -7.31 -3.38
N ASN A 289 -14.27 -8.07 -3.14
CA ASN A 289 -15.61 -7.54 -2.99
C ASN A 289 -15.78 -6.95 -1.58
N GLY A 290 -16.41 -5.79 -1.50
CA GLY A 290 -16.63 -5.09 -0.24
C GLY A 290 -17.38 -3.79 -0.48
N SER A 291 -17.24 -2.81 0.36
CA SER A 291 -17.80 -1.48 0.13
C SER A 291 -17.06 -0.77 -0.99
N ASP A 292 -17.80 0.07 -1.75
CA ASP A 292 -17.22 0.80 -2.88
C ASP A 292 -16.23 1.86 -2.45
N TRP A 293 -15.08 1.90 -3.13
CA TRP A 293 -14.01 2.87 -2.91
C TRP A 293 -13.35 2.79 -1.53
N TYR A 294 -13.44 1.65 -0.84
CA TYR A 294 -12.73 1.45 0.42
C TYR A 294 -11.28 1.07 0.13
N ILE A 295 -10.35 1.83 0.68
CA ILE A 295 -8.91 1.53 0.69
C ILE A 295 -8.52 0.97 2.04
N SER A 296 -7.71 -0.08 2.04
CA SER A 296 -7.27 -0.76 3.25
C SER A 296 -5.97 -0.16 3.79
N GLY A 297 -5.81 -0.19 5.10
CA GLY A 297 -4.59 0.25 5.76
C GLY A 297 -4.38 -0.45 7.11
N ALA A 298 -3.20 -0.29 7.66
CA ALA A 298 -2.87 -0.82 8.98
C ALA A 298 -3.40 0.09 10.10
N PRO A 299 -3.96 -0.48 11.18
CA PRO A 299 -4.39 0.29 12.35
C PRO A 299 -3.19 0.92 13.06
N ASP A 300 -3.33 2.16 13.52
CA ASP A 300 -2.33 2.84 14.34
C ASP A 300 -3.02 3.91 15.20
N THR A 301 -2.74 3.95 16.49
CA THR A 301 -3.32 4.94 17.41
C THR A 301 -2.84 6.36 17.14
N ARG A 302 -1.78 6.53 16.35
CA ARG A 302 -1.19 7.83 15.99
C ARG A 302 -1.85 8.46 14.76
N TRP A 303 -2.73 7.75 14.02
CA TRP A 303 -3.44 8.32 12.88
C TRP A 303 -4.25 9.56 13.29
N ASN A 304 -4.24 10.58 12.45
CA ASN A 304 -5.17 11.69 12.54
C ASN A 304 -6.42 11.37 11.70
N ASP A 305 -7.45 10.83 12.36
CA ASP A 305 -8.69 10.44 11.67
C ASP A 305 -9.39 11.62 10.99
N SER A 306 -9.23 12.86 11.49
CA SER A 306 -9.77 14.05 10.86
C SER A 306 -9.09 14.33 9.52
N GLU A 307 -7.77 14.12 9.41
CA GLU A 307 -7.05 14.19 8.13
C GLU A 307 -7.48 13.08 7.18
N LEU A 308 -7.53 11.83 7.66
CA LEU A 308 -7.96 10.69 6.85
C LEU A 308 -9.38 10.86 6.33
N ASN A 309 -10.30 11.38 7.14
CA ASN A 309 -11.68 11.61 6.74
C ASN A 309 -11.83 12.62 5.59
N THR A 310 -10.83 13.48 5.32
CA THR A 310 -10.87 14.37 4.16
C THR A 310 -10.83 13.58 2.83
N LEU A 311 -10.28 12.37 2.82
CA LEU A 311 -10.30 11.48 1.64
C LEU A 311 -11.72 11.18 1.14
N LYS A 312 -12.72 11.18 2.05
CA LYS A 312 -14.12 10.95 1.71
C LYS A 312 -14.71 12.04 0.80
N THR A 313 -14.04 13.16 0.63
CA THR A 313 -14.44 14.21 -0.31
C THR A 313 -13.96 13.97 -1.74
N VAL A 314 -13.11 12.96 -1.97
CA VAL A 314 -12.62 12.59 -3.31
C VAL A 314 -13.63 11.66 -3.97
N PRO A 315 -14.41 12.11 -4.96
CA PRO A 315 -15.46 11.29 -5.54
C PRO A 315 -14.88 10.25 -6.51
N GLY A 316 -15.62 9.16 -6.76
CA GLY A 316 -15.26 8.16 -7.75
C GLY A 316 -15.00 8.75 -9.15
N SER A 317 -15.70 9.82 -9.53
CA SER A 317 -15.49 10.53 -10.80
C SER A 317 -14.08 11.17 -10.94
N ALA A 318 -13.33 11.31 -9.84
CA ALA A 318 -11.96 11.79 -9.86
C ALA A 318 -10.96 10.71 -10.31
N PHE A 319 -11.39 9.45 -10.43
CA PHE A 319 -10.56 8.33 -10.84
C PHE A 319 -10.77 7.97 -12.31
N GLU A 320 -9.81 7.24 -12.85
CA GLU A 320 -9.85 6.60 -14.17
C GLU A 320 -9.21 5.22 -14.10
N VAL A 321 -9.70 4.31 -14.95
CA VAL A 321 -9.14 2.94 -15.05
C VAL A 321 -7.90 2.99 -15.94
N VAL A 322 -6.82 2.41 -15.50
CA VAL A 322 -5.60 2.18 -16.29
C VAL A 322 -5.87 1.08 -17.31
N ALA A 323 -5.35 1.24 -18.55
CA ALA A 323 -5.52 0.25 -19.59
C ALA A 323 -5.17 -1.16 -19.10
N MET A 324 -6.15 -2.05 -19.18
CA MET A 324 -6.05 -3.42 -18.68
C MET A 324 -5.33 -4.33 -19.69
N GLY A 325 -4.64 -5.34 -19.16
CA GLY A 325 -4.13 -6.44 -19.94
C GLY A 325 -5.20 -7.45 -20.36
N THR A 326 -4.77 -8.69 -20.65
CA THR A 326 -5.67 -9.77 -21.05
C THR A 326 -6.65 -10.13 -19.94
N LEU A 327 -7.93 -10.12 -20.26
CA LEU A 327 -9.00 -10.52 -19.36
C LEU A 327 -9.12 -12.05 -19.33
N VAL A 328 -9.02 -12.64 -18.13
CA VAL A 328 -9.21 -14.07 -17.89
C VAL A 328 -10.61 -14.30 -17.33
N LYS A 329 -11.33 -15.30 -17.87
CA LYS A 329 -12.75 -15.57 -17.55
C LYS A 329 -13.01 -17.02 -17.12
N ASN A 330 -11.95 -17.80 -16.95
CA ASN A 330 -12.06 -19.24 -16.63
C ASN A 330 -12.02 -19.45 -15.13
#